data_f740de0dcbdc4250d09f5e77017b4fcc
#
_entry.id   f740de0dcbdc4250d09f5e77017b4fcc
#
_cell.length_a   1.000
_cell.length_b   1.000
_cell.length_c   1.000
_cell.angle_alpha   90.00
_cell.angle_beta   90.00
_cell.angle_gamma   90.00
#
_symmetry.space_group_name_H-M   'P 1'
#
loop_
_entity.id
_entity.type
_entity.pdbx_description
1 polymer ?
#
loop_
_entity_poly.entity_id
_entity_poly.type
_entity_poly.pdbx_seq_one_letter_code
_entity_poly.pdbx_strand_id
1 'polypeptide(L)'
;MYRIRYILVFLCVSFYASAQLKNFSMHDGDTINVIDKDSLKQGVWRTFYDGKKLKSETVYKNNKKQGLDICWYGSGCVKQEIYYNNGQLDGPVTYYDKNCKKELIENYKSGVKEGIEITYYSNGRIKSEGNYKKGNLDGVYKIYTKTGKFNFESRTGTEDVSFDTEIQDTTTNAIFKVFTRNPKWKKNIIVTDLTSSMYPYAKQINTWLKLYFMKDTAQQYFVFFNDGDKKKDADKKIGATGGIYICKAKTCEDLVNTMKLTIKKGEGGDSPENVVEAILAGIKKIRRPDNIILIADNWAKVRDLSLVTRIKIPVRVVLCGVFEGMEINTDYLNIAYKTRGSIHTIEHDITELINQTSGKKFNINGFDYKIKNGNVIAN
;
A
#
# COMPACT_ATOMS: atom_id res chain seq x y z
N MET A 1 -14.28 -27.89 22.72
CA MET A 1 -14.43 -28.70 21.49
C MET A 1 -15.85 -28.46 20.94
N TYR A 2 -16.05 -27.33 20.23
CA TYR A 2 -17.33 -27.00 19.57
C TYR A 2 -17.11 -27.08 18.06
N ARG A 3 -17.67 -28.12 17.45
CA ARG A 3 -17.81 -28.25 16.00
C ARG A 3 -18.95 -27.33 15.55
N ILE A 4 -18.67 -26.20 15.00
CA ILE A 4 -19.64 -25.39 14.26
C ILE A 4 -19.88 -26.12 12.94
N ARG A 5 -21.01 -26.82 12.83
CA ARG A 5 -21.54 -27.33 11.57
C ARG A 5 -22.11 -26.14 10.81
N TYR A 6 -21.42 -25.71 9.75
CA TYR A 6 -22.06 -24.88 8.76
C TYR A 6 -23.16 -25.69 8.08
N ILE A 7 -24.40 -25.35 8.36
CA ILE A 7 -25.54 -25.86 7.60
C ILE A 7 -25.54 -25.09 6.28
N LEU A 8 -24.93 -25.69 5.26
CA LEU A 8 -25.15 -25.31 3.88
C LEU A 8 -26.58 -25.74 3.53
N VAL A 9 -27.50 -24.78 3.44
CA VAL A 9 -28.82 -25.01 2.87
C VAL A 9 -28.61 -25.23 1.37
N PHE A 10 -28.49 -26.49 1.00
CA PHE A 10 -28.62 -26.92 -0.40
C PHE A 10 -30.09 -26.80 -0.78
N LEU A 11 -30.46 -25.73 -1.47
CA LEU A 11 -31.63 -25.74 -2.33
C LEU A 11 -31.30 -26.66 -3.49
N CYS A 12 -31.61 -27.94 -3.36
CA CYS A 12 -31.73 -28.89 -4.45
C CYS A 12 -32.89 -28.43 -5.35
N VAL A 13 -32.61 -27.53 -6.29
CA VAL A 13 -33.48 -27.38 -7.45
C VAL A 13 -33.11 -28.51 -8.39
N SER A 14 -33.88 -29.58 -8.33
CA SER A 14 -33.85 -30.66 -9.30
C SER A 14 -34.32 -30.13 -10.66
N PHE A 15 -33.40 -29.56 -11.42
CA PHE A 15 -33.62 -29.40 -12.86
C PHE A 15 -33.35 -30.74 -13.55
N TYR A 16 -34.41 -31.47 -13.85
CA TYR A 16 -34.39 -32.52 -14.90
C TYR A 16 -34.18 -31.85 -16.26
N ALA A 17 -32.95 -31.46 -16.54
CA ALA A 17 -32.48 -31.32 -17.89
C ALA A 17 -31.44 -32.43 -18.07
N SER A 18 -31.72 -33.40 -18.90
CA SER A 18 -30.79 -34.45 -19.32
C SER A 18 -29.65 -33.81 -20.13
N ALA A 19 -28.78 -33.04 -19.45
CA ALA A 19 -27.54 -32.57 -20.02
C ALA A 19 -26.64 -33.77 -20.18
N GLN A 20 -26.41 -34.20 -21.43
CA GLN A 20 -25.41 -35.21 -21.74
C GLN A 20 -24.05 -34.68 -21.30
N LEU A 21 -23.49 -35.30 -20.24
CA LEU A 21 -22.16 -34.96 -19.74
C LEU A 21 -21.12 -35.48 -20.70
N LYS A 22 -20.17 -34.64 -21.10
CA LYS A 22 -19.05 -35.01 -21.95
C LYS A 22 -17.91 -35.62 -21.16
N ASN A 23 -17.63 -35.08 -19.98
CA ASN A 23 -16.60 -35.56 -19.06
C ASN A 23 -16.92 -35.15 -17.62
N PHE A 24 -16.51 -35.95 -16.64
CA PHE A 24 -16.63 -35.67 -15.23
C PHE A 24 -15.64 -36.52 -14.41
N SER A 25 -15.46 -36.18 -13.15
CA SER A 25 -14.72 -36.96 -12.15
C SER A 25 -15.63 -37.32 -10.98
N MET A 26 -15.34 -38.44 -10.31
CA MET A 26 -16.00 -38.84 -9.07
C MET A 26 -15.02 -38.66 -7.93
N HIS A 27 -15.46 -38.07 -6.80
CA HIS A 27 -14.70 -37.93 -5.59
C HIS A 27 -15.61 -38.04 -4.39
N ASP A 28 -15.35 -39.01 -3.52
CA ASP A 28 -16.15 -39.31 -2.31
C ASP A 28 -17.67 -39.43 -2.57
N GLY A 29 -18.06 -40.00 -3.71
CA GLY A 29 -19.44 -40.14 -4.15
C GLY A 29 -20.04 -38.92 -4.87
N ASP A 30 -19.34 -37.79 -4.88
CA ASP A 30 -19.78 -36.58 -5.59
C ASP A 30 -19.30 -36.56 -7.05
N THR A 31 -20.17 -36.11 -7.94
CA THR A 31 -19.78 -35.79 -9.32
C THR A 31 -19.18 -34.41 -9.38
N ILE A 32 -17.90 -34.32 -9.75
CA ILE A 32 -17.15 -33.07 -9.82
C ILE A 32 -16.49 -32.87 -11.20
N ASN A 33 -15.97 -31.68 -11.46
CA ASN A 33 -15.21 -31.32 -12.67
C ASN A 33 -15.99 -31.63 -13.97
N VAL A 34 -17.27 -31.30 -13.95
CA VAL A 34 -18.19 -31.61 -15.06
C VAL A 34 -17.95 -30.71 -16.25
N ILE A 35 -17.82 -31.32 -17.43
CA ILE A 35 -17.87 -30.67 -18.76
C ILE A 35 -19.12 -31.15 -19.45
N ASP A 36 -20.00 -30.26 -19.86
CA ASP A 36 -21.22 -30.58 -20.60
C ASP A 36 -20.94 -30.82 -22.09
N LYS A 37 -22.01 -31.15 -22.83
CA LYS A 37 -21.94 -31.42 -24.28
C LYS A 37 -21.35 -30.24 -25.09
N ASP A 38 -21.50 -29.01 -24.64
CA ASP A 38 -21.02 -27.80 -25.29
C ASP A 38 -19.58 -27.45 -24.86
N SER A 39 -18.90 -28.38 -24.18
CA SER A 39 -17.53 -28.23 -23.65
C SER A 39 -17.40 -27.11 -22.58
N LEU A 40 -18.48 -26.82 -21.86
CA LEU A 40 -18.52 -25.81 -20.79
C LEU A 40 -18.39 -26.47 -19.42
N LYS A 41 -17.63 -25.83 -18.54
CA LYS A 41 -17.53 -26.21 -17.10
C LYS A 41 -18.84 -25.94 -16.39
N GLN A 42 -19.29 -26.95 -15.63
CA GLN A 42 -20.52 -26.92 -14.84
C GLN A 42 -20.27 -27.47 -13.44
N GLY A 43 -21.02 -26.97 -12.44
CA GLY A 43 -21.03 -27.49 -11.08
C GLY A 43 -19.71 -27.29 -10.33
N VAL A 44 -19.45 -28.14 -9.34
CA VAL A 44 -18.29 -28.06 -8.46
C VAL A 44 -17.05 -28.60 -9.16
N TRP A 45 -15.97 -27.79 -9.12
CA TRP A 45 -14.65 -28.11 -9.63
C TRP A 45 -13.65 -28.14 -8.49
N ARG A 46 -13.01 -29.31 -8.31
CA ARG A 46 -12.00 -29.54 -7.27
C ARG A 46 -10.64 -29.82 -7.88
N THR A 47 -9.59 -29.23 -7.31
CA THR A 47 -8.20 -29.59 -7.60
C THR A 47 -7.52 -30.03 -6.31
N PHE A 48 -6.48 -30.85 -6.44
CA PHE A 48 -5.82 -31.47 -5.29
C PHE A 48 -4.31 -31.25 -5.34
N TYR A 49 -3.68 -31.21 -4.20
CA TYR A 49 -2.24 -31.37 -4.04
C TYR A 49 -1.88 -32.86 -4.18
N ASP A 50 -0.59 -33.14 -4.31
CA ASP A 50 -0.07 -34.50 -4.18
C ASP A 50 -0.52 -35.08 -2.83
N GLY A 51 -1.03 -36.33 -2.86
CA GLY A 51 -1.58 -36.98 -1.67
C GLY A 51 -3.05 -36.71 -1.36
N LYS A 52 -3.83 -36.24 -2.34
CA LYS A 52 -5.31 -36.09 -2.29
C LYS A 52 -5.82 -34.97 -1.36
N LYS A 53 -4.96 -34.10 -0.85
CA LYS A 53 -5.40 -32.92 -0.09
C LYS A 53 -6.02 -31.90 -1.02
N LEU A 54 -7.19 -31.37 -0.65
CA LEU A 54 -7.90 -30.36 -1.43
C LEU A 54 -7.05 -29.10 -1.57
N LYS A 55 -6.89 -28.62 -2.83
CA LYS A 55 -6.16 -27.41 -3.16
C LYS A 55 -7.09 -26.28 -3.52
N SER A 56 -8.16 -26.55 -4.28
CA SER A 56 -9.19 -25.56 -4.58
C SER A 56 -10.55 -26.22 -4.81
N GLU A 57 -11.59 -25.47 -4.50
CA GLU A 57 -12.98 -25.77 -4.84
C GLU A 57 -13.63 -24.53 -5.43
N THR A 58 -14.18 -24.63 -6.62
CA THR A 58 -14.79 -23.54 -7.38
C THR A 58 -16.08 -24.02 -8.01
N VAL A 59 -17.13 -23.23 -7.95
CA VAL A 59 -18.38 -23.53 -8.66
C VAL A 59 -18.38 -22.84 -10.02
N TYR A 60 -18.76 -23.57 -11.07
CA TYR A 60 -18.88 -23.04 -12.44
C TYR A 60 -20.30 -23.17 -12.96
N LYS A 61 -20.71 -22.19 -13.74
CA LYS A 61 -21.90 -22.22 -14.58
C LYS A 61 -21.52 -21.67 -15.96
N ASN A 62 -21.59 -22.52 -16.98
CA ASN A 62 -21.23 -22.16 -18.36
C ASN A 62 -19.83 -21.51 -18.47
N ASN A 63 -18.79 -22.17 -17.96
CA ASN A 63 -17.40 -21.69 -17.87
C ASN A 63 -17.18 -20.45 -16.99
N LYS A 64 -18.21 -19.87 -16.40
CA LYS A 64 -18.08 -18.70 -15.52
C LYS A 64 -18.11 -19.15 -14.06
N LYS A 65 -17.22 -18.61 -13.25
CA LYS A 65 -17.24 -18.82 -11.80
C LYS A 65 -18.54 -18.26 -11.21
N GLN A 66 -19.16 -19.03 -10.32
CA GLN A 66 -20.44 -18.70 -9.70
C GLN A 66 -20.42 -19.10 -8.22
N GLY A 67 -20.70 -18.19 -7.32
CA GLY A 67 -20.66 -18.45 -5.88
C GLY A 67 -19.26 -18.47 -5.31
N LEU A 68 -19.02 -19.26 -4.27
CA LEU A 68 -17.78 -19.27 -3.50
C LEU A 68 -16.69 -20.08 -4.19
N ASP A 69 -15.50 -19.50 -4.27
CA ASP A 69 -14.24 -20.10 -4.72
C ASP A 69 -13.29 -20.15 -3.53
N ILE A 70 -12.85 -21.33 -3.12
CA ILE A 70 -11.98 -21.54 -1.96
C ILE A 70 -10.67 -22.17 -2.42
N CYS A 71 -9.54 -21.63 -1.93
CA CYS A 71 -8.24 -22.27 -2.07
C CYS A 71 -7.65 -22.56 -0.69
N TRP A 72 -6.87 -23.65 -0.60
CA TRP A 72 -6.19 -24.07 0.63
C TRP A 72 -4.67 -24.08 0.44
N TYR A 73 -3.96 -23.91 1.53
CA TYR A 73 -2.54 -24.25 1.60
C TYR A 73 -2.36 -25.78 1.72
N GLY A 74 -1.19 -26.29 1.37
CA GLY A 74 -0.86 -27.71 1.56
C GLY A 74 -0.94 -28.19 3.02
N SER A 75 -0.92 -27.28 3.99
CA SER A 75 -1.18 -27.55 5.42
C SER A 75 -2.66 -27.86 5.73
N GLY A 76 -3.59 -27.54 4.81
CA GLY A 76 -5.04 -27.64 5.01
C GLY A 76 -5.70 -26.35 5.51
N CYS A 77 -4.93 -25.31 5.83
CA CYS A 77 -5.49 -23.98 6.12
C CYS A 77 -6.09 -23.38 4.85
N VAL A 78 -7.23 -22.71 4.99
CA VAL A 78 -7.76 -21.86 3.91
C VAL A 78 -6.75 -20.78 3.60
N LYS A 79 -6.48 -20.58 2.31
CA LYS A 79 -5.62 -19.52 1.79
C LYS A 79 -6.44 -18.31 1.37
N GLN A 80 -7.56 -18.56 0.71
CA GLN A 80 -8.48 -17.52 0.25
C GLN A 80 -9.90 -18.04 0.07
N GLU A 81 -10.86 -17.13 0.25
CA GLU A 81 -12.28 -17.30 -0.04
C GLU A 81 -12.72 -16.12 -0.90
N ILE A 82 -13.30 -16.39 -2.07
CA ILE A 82 -13.64 -15.36 -3.06
C ILE A 82 -15.06 -15.64 -3.57
N TYR A 83 -15.91 -14.62 -3.55
CA TYR A 83 -17.26 -14.73 -4.11
C TYR A 83 -17.33 -14.20 -5.53
N TYR A 84 -17.93 -15.00 -6.42
CA TYR A 84 -18.12 -14.68 -7.82
C TYR A 84 -19.59 -14.70 -8.21
N ASN A 85 -19.96 -13.77 -9.07
CA ASN A 85 -21.25 -13.79 -9.77
C ASN A 85 -20.99 -13.61 -11.26
N ASN A 86 -21.42 -14.62 -12.05
CA ASN A 86 -21.26 -14.64 -13.50
C ASN A 86 -19.82 -14.36 -13.99
N GLY A 87 -18.82 -14.86 -13.25
CA GLY A 87 -17.39 -14.73 -13.54
C GLY A 87 -16.73 -13.45 -13.03
N GLN A 88 -17.47 -12.54 -12.42
CA GLN A 88 -16.96 -11.32 -11.81
C GLN A 88 -16.92 -11.46 -10.29
N LEU A 89 -15.95 -10.79 -9.63
CA LEU A 89 -15.93 -10.66 -8.18
C LEU A 89 -17.21 -9.96 -7.72
N ASP A 90 -17.97 -10.59 -6.82
CA ASP A 90 -19.23 -10.02 -6.32
C ASP A 90 -19.50 -10.53 -4.90
N GLY A 91 -19.06 -9.78 -3.92
CA GLY A 91 -19.09 -10.14 -2.51
C GLY A 91 -17.73 -10.04 -1.83
N PRO A 92 -17.57 -10.63 -0.64
CA PRO A 92 -16.34 -10.58 0.11
C PRO A 92 -15.25 -11.44 -0.52
N VAL A 93 -14.01 -10.95 -0.41
CA VAL A 93 -12.75 -11.64 -0.70
C VAL A 93 -11.98 -11.68 0.60
N THR A 94 -11.64 -12.86 1.09
CA THR A 94 -10.87 -13.03 2.33
C THR A 94 -9.58 -13.78 2.05
N TYR A 95 -8.47 -13.24 2.53
CA TYR A 95 -7.15 -13.88 2.49
C TYR A 95 -6.71 -14.28 3.89
N TYR A 96 -6.02 -15.41 3.98
CA TYR A 96 -5.49 -15.96 5.23
C TYR A 96 -3.99 -16.25 5.09
N ASP A 97 -3.26 -16.13 6.18
CA ASP A 97 -1.86 -16.52 6.27
C ASP A 97 -1.68 -18.05 6.39
N LYS A 98 -0.42 -18.51 6.34
CA LYS A 98 -0.10 -19.94 6.50
C LYS A 98 -0.43 -20.51 7.89
N ASN A 99 -0.73 -19.66 8.86
CA ASN A 99 -1.15 -20.02 10.21
C ASN A 99 -2.68 -19.97 10.37
N CYS A 100 -3.42 -19.94 9.26
CA CYS A 100 -4.90 -19.88 9.21
C CYS A 100 -5.49 -18.58 9.80
N LYS A 101 -4.73 -17.52 9.91
CA LYS A 101 -5.22 -16.23 10.40
C LYS A 101 -5.59 -15.33 9.24
N LYS A 102 -6.64 -14.55 9.40
CA LYS A 102 -7.04 -13.55 8.40
C LYS A 102 -5.95 -12.50 8.23
N GLU A 103 -5.62 -12.18 6.98
CA GLU A 103 -4.71 -11.10 6.61
C GLU A 103 -5.46 -9.90 6.04
N LEU A 104 -6.50 -10.17 5.20
CA LEU A 104 -7.20 -9.14 4.46
C LEU A 104 -8.64 -9.57 4.20
N ILE A 105 -9.57 -8.64 4.33
CA ILE A 105 -10.94 -8.75 3.82
C ILE A 105 -11.17 -7.55 2.90
N GLU A 106 -11.66 -7.82 1.71
CA GLU A 106 -12.11 -6.83 0.74
C GLU A 106 -13.54 -7.13 0.31
N ASN A 107 -14.25 -6.15 -0.19
CA ASN A 107 -15.58 -6.33 -0.75
C ASN A 107 -15.63 -5.82 -2.18
N TYR A 108 -16.32 -6.57 -3.04
CA TYR A 108 -16.48 -6.27 -4.45
C TYR A 108 -17.92 -6.32 -4.88
N LYS A 109 -18.27 -5.50 -5.87
CA LYS A 109 -19.56 -5.52 -6.55
C LYS A 109 -19.33 -5.45 -8.05
N SER A 110 -19.76 -6.49 -8.77
CA SER A 110 -19.59 -6.59 -10.24
C SER A 110 -18.15 -6.32 -10.70
N GLY A 111 -17.16 -6.86 -10.00
CA GLY A 111 -15.73 -6.74 -10.31
C GLY A 111 -15.06 -5.46 -9.81
N VAL A 112 -15.81 -4.51 -9.23
CA VAL A 112 -15.29 -3.25 -8.71
C VAL A 112 -15.25 -3.31 -7.19
N LYS A 113 -14.15 -2.85 -6.57
CA LYS A 113 -14.01 -2.77 -5.11
C LYS A 113 -15.05 -1.82 -4.53
N GLU A 114 -15.91 -2.34 -3.65
CA GLU A 114 -17.05 -1.62 -3.09
C GLU A 114 -17.33 -2.11 -1.67
N GLY A 115 -17.32 -1.25 -0.68
CA GLY A 115 -17.53 -1.58 0.73
C GLY A 115 -16.27 -1.63 1.55
N ILE A 116 -16.31 -2.27 2.71
CA ILE A 116 -15.25 -2.22 3.71
C ILE A 116 -14.07 -3.12 3.32
N GLU A 117 -12.85 -2.57 3.44
CA GLU A 117 -11.60 -3.31 3.49
C GLU A 117 -11.11 -3.37 4.94
N ILE A 118 -10.61 -4.51 5.37
CA ILE A 118 -9.98 -4.69 6.69
C ILE A 118 -8.68 -5.48 6.51
N THR A 119 -7.57 -4.93 6.99
CA THR A 119 -6.31 -5.68 7.10
C THR A 119 -6.05 -6.09 8.55
N TYR A 120 -5.29 -7.15 8.74
CA TYR A 120 -5.00 -7.70 10.06
C TYR A 120 -3.51 -7.85 10.30
N TYR A 121 -3.10 -7.71 11.55
CA TYR A 121 -1.79 -8.15 12.02
C TYR A 121 -1.76 -9.67 12.22
N SER A 122 -0.57 -10.25 12.23
CA SER A 122 -0.35 -11.69 12.49
C SER A 122 -0.89 -12.17 13.86
N ASN A 123 -1.12 -11.25 14.81
CA ASN A 123 -1.77 -11.55 16.09
C ASN A 123 -3.31 -11.56 16.01
N GLY A 124 -3.90 -11.34 14.82
CA GLY A 124 -5.34 -11.34 14.57
C GLY A 124 -6.06 -10.03 14.87
N ARG A 125 -5.35 -9.00 15.34
CA ARG A 125 -5.94 -7.67 15.56
C ARG A 125 -6.02 -6.89 14.25
N ILE A 126 -7.00 -6.02 14.14
CA ILE A 126 -7.15 -5.13 12.98
C ILE A 126 -5.91 -4.23 12.89
N LYS A 127 -5.34 -4.15 11.70
CA LYS A 127 -4.25 -3.26 11.34
C LYS A 127 -4.79 -1.98 10.71
N SER A 128 -5.74 -2.13 9.77
CA SER A 128 -6.42 -0.98 9.16
C SER A 128 -7.82 -1.35 8.70
N GLU A 129 -8.68 -0.35 8.58
CA GLU A 129 -10.00 -0.47 7.97
C GLU A 129 -10.34 0.77 7.18
N GLY A 130 -11.05 0.61 6.07
CA GLY A 130 -11.52 1.70 5.22
C GLY A 130 -12.70 1.26 4.36
N ASN A 131 -13.46 2.22 3.85
CA ASN A 131 -14.56 1.95 2.95
C ASN A 131 -14.18 2.35 1.52
N TYR A 132 -14.59 1.54 0.55
CA TYR A 132 -14.34 1.78 -0.88
C TYR A 132 -15.66 1.95 -1.63
N LYS A 133 -15.67 2.86 -2.59
CA LYS A 133 -16.80 3.11 -3.48
C LYS A 133 -16.28 3.30 -4.91
N LYS A 134 -16.79 2.50 -5.84
CA LYS A 134 -16.36 2.50 -7.25
C LYS A 134 -14.84 2.36 -7.42
N GLY A 135 -14.20 1.52 -6.58
CA GLY A 135 -12.77 1.25 -6.62
C GLY A 135 -11.90 2.23 -5.84
N ASN A 136 -12.44 3.36 -5.41
CA ASN A 136 -11.71 4.40 -4.66
C ASN A 136 -12.06 4.34 -3.17
N LEU A 137 -11.10 4.73 -2.33
CA LEU A 137 -11.35 4.88 -0.91
C LEU A 137 -12.41 5.97 -0.69
N ASP A 138 -13.46 5.66 0.09
CA ASP A 138 -14.59 6.55 0.35
C ASP A 138 -14.81 6.70 1.86
N GLY A 139 -14.61 7.91 2.36
CA GLY A 139 -14.81 8.23 3.77
C GLY A 139 -13.57 8.00 4.63
N VAL A 140 -13.74 7.33 5.77
CA VAL A 140 -12.70 7.22 6.81
C VAL A 140 -11.87 5.96 6.63
N TYR A 141 -10.55 6.13 6.59
CA TYR A 141 -9.56 5.05 6.69
C TYR A 141 -8.90 5.12 8.05
N LYS A 142 -8.92 4.03 8.80
CA LYS A 142 -8.37 3.96 10.15
C LYS A 142 -7.22 2.98 10.22
N ILE A 143 -6.21 3.32 11.00
CA ILE A 143 -5.05 2.47 11.29
C ILE A 143 -4.96 2.24 12.79
N TYR A 144 -4.57 1.03 13.17
CA TYR A 144 -4.43 0.59 14.56
C TYR A 144 -3.02 0.05 14.81
N THR A 145 -2.57 0.14 16.06
CA THR A 145 -1.31 -0.49 16.50
C THR A 145 -1.48 -2.01 16.66
N LYS A 146 -0.37 -2.77 16.72
CA LYS A 146 -0.39 -4.20 17.05
C LYS A 146 -1.05 -4.51 18.40
N THR A 147 -1.11 -3.54 19.32
CA THR A 147 -1.81 -3.67 20.61
C THR A 147 -3.31 -3.44 20.50
N GLY A 148 -3.81 -3.03 19.30
CA GLY A 148 -5.21 -2.72 19.03
C GLY A 148 -5.62 -1.31 19.45
N LYS A 149 -4.69 -0.45 19.85
CA LYS A 149 -4.98 0.95 20.10
C LYS A 149 -5.19 1.67 18.77
N PHE A 150 -6.22 2.53 18.73
CA PHE A 150 -6.42 3.45 17.62
C PHE A 150 -5.19 4.33 17.45
N ASN A 151 -4.71 4.43 16.23
CA ASN A 151 -3.49 5.16 15.93
C ASN A 151 -3.76 6.37 15.07
N PHE A 152 -4.59 6.21 14.03
CA PHE A 152 -4.78 7.26 13.04
C PHE A 152 -6.06 7.04 12.24
N GLU A 153 -6.74 8.12 11.85
CA GLU A 153 -7.79 8.08 10.82
C GLU A 153 -7.52 9.13 9.74
N SER A 154 -7.85 8.76 8.50
CA SER A 154 -7.94 9.67 7.36
C SER A 154 -9.35 9.65 6.82
N ARG A 155 -9.79 10.77 6.29
CA ARG A 155 -11.05 10.87 5.56
C ARG A 155 -10.75 11.21 4.11
N THR A 156 -11.25 10.38 3.21
CA THR A 156 -11.24 10.68 1.79
C THR A 156 -12.68 10.95 1.35
N GLY A 157 -12.86 12.01 0.67
CA GLY A 157 -14.05 12.36 -0.08
C GLY A 157 -13.61 13.31 -1.16
N THR A 158 -14.12 13.16 -2.35
CA THR A 158 -13.70 13.81 -3.59
C THR A 158 -13.87 15.34 -3.63
N GLU A 159 -14.31 15.95 -2.54
CA GLU A 159 -14.44 17.40 -2.42
C GLU A 159 -13.89 17.82 -1.04
N ASP A 160 -12.77 18.52 -1.05
CA ASP A 160 -12.03 19.07 0.07
C ASP A 160 -11.14 18.09 0.85
N VAL A 161 -9.90 17.95 0.38
CA VAL A 161 -8.81 17.94 1.34
C VAL A 161 -8.92 19.29 2.05
N SER A 162 -9.72 19.36 3.13
CA SER A 162 -9.86 20.57 3.91
C SER A 162 -8.51 20.82 4.55
N PHE A 163 -7.76 21.73 3.96
CA PHE A 163 -6.58 22.31 4.57
C PHE A 163 -7.07 23.25 5.68
N ASP A 164 -7.89 22.68 6.60
CA ASP A 164 -8.51 23.40 7.69
C ASP A 164 -7.47 24.09 8.55
N THR A 165 -7.88 25.22 9.09
CA THR A 165 -7.09 26.10 9.95
C THR A 165 -6.69 25.46 11.28
N GLU A 166 -7.25 24.32 11.64
CA GLU A 166 -6.94 23.63 12.89
C GLU A 166 -5.60 22.90 12.85
N ILE A 167 -4.74 23.24 13.81
CA ILE A 167 -3.48 22.53 14.08
C ILE A 167 -3.85 21.22 14.77
N GLN A 168 -3.55 20.10 14.13
CA GLN A 168 -3.75 18.78 14.73
C GLN A 168 -2.81 18.53 15.91
N ASP A 169 -3.19 17.59 16.77
CA ASP A 169 -2.32 17.07 17.82
C ASP A 169 -0.96 16.63 17.24
N THR A 170 0.10 17.30 17.67
CA THR A 170 1.47 17.05 17.20
C THR A 170 2.08 15.79 17.80
N THR A 171 1.44 15.17 18.79
CA THR A 171 1.95 13.96 19.46
C THR A 171 1.94 12.72 18.56
N THR A 172 1.04 12.68 17.58
CA THR A 172 0.92 11.60 16.60
C THR A 172 1.47 11.95 15.21
N ASN A 173 1.97 13.17 15.03
CA ASN A 173 2.49 13.67 13.77
C ASN A 173 3.95 13.24 13.58
N ALA A 174 4.20 12.25 12.72
CA ALA A 174 5.54 11.72 12.44
C ALA A 174 6.48 12.82 11.92
N ILE A 175 6.01 13.66 11.01
CA ILE A 175 6.80 14.72 10.38
C ILE A 175 7.22 15.73 11.45
N PHE A 176 6.28 16.20 12.27
CA PHE A 176 6.57 17.14 13.35
C PHE A 176 7.58 16.59 14.35
N LYS A 177 7.43 15.33 14.78
CA LYS A 177 8.36 14.67 15.71
C LYS A 177 9.75 14.54 15.12
N VAL A 178 9.87 14.10 13.87
CA VAL A 178 11.16 13.97 13.20
C VAL A 178 11.89 15.32 13.12
N PHE A 179 11.21 16.37 12.68
CA PHE A 179 11.84 17.69 12.59
C PHE A 179 12.18 18.27 13.98
N THR A 180 11.39 17.98 15.01
CA THR A 180 11.69 18.38 16.38
C THR A 180 12.95 17.68 16.91
N ARG A 181 13.16 16.40 16.59
CA ARG A 181 14.39 15.64 16.95
C ARG A 181 15.61 16.11 16.15
N ASN A 182 15.41 16.72 14.99
CA ASN A 182 16.47 17.10 14.05
C ASN A 182 16.53 18.63 13.79
N PRO A 183 16.71 19.47 14.82
CA PRO A 183 16.62 20.94 14.70
C PRO A 183 17.75 21.56 13.88
N LYS A 184 18.81 20.80 13.61
CA LYS A 184 19.97 21.24 12.82
C LYS A 184 19.75 21.15 11.30
N TRP A 185 18.65 20.58 10.84
CA TRP A 185 18.34 20.51 9.41
C TRP A 185 17.96 21.89 8.89
N LYS A 186 18.88 22.55 8.21
CA LYS A 186 18.70 23.89 7.61
C LYS A 186 19.00 23.82 6.12
N LYS A 187 18.57 24.81 5.36
CA LYS A 187 18.75 24.90 3.90
C LYS A 187 18.40 23.62 3.17
N ASN A 188 17.22 23.12 3.43
CA ASN A 188 16.77 21.84 2.87
C ASN A 188 16.00 22.02 1.58
N ILE A 189 16.08 20.99 0.72
CA ILE A 189 15.03 20.71 -0.25
C ILE A 189 14.07 19.74 0.43
N ILE A 190 12.80 20.09 0.50
CA ILE A 190 11.76 19.22 1.03
C ILE A 190 10.98 18.66 -0.14
N VAL A 191 11.06 17.35 -0.33
CA VAL A 191 10.38 16.60 -1.38
C VAL A 191 9.27 15.82 -0.73
N THR A 192 8.04 16.07 -1.13
CA THR A 192 6.86 15.49 -0.50
C THR A 192 6.02 14.75 -1.52
N ASP A 193 5.78 13.51 -1.22
CA ASP A 193 4.84 12.66 -1.90
C ASP A 193 3.41 13.16 -1.64
N LEU A 194 2.62 13.34 -2.69
CA LEU A 194 1.19 13.69 -2.65
C LEU A 194 0.34 12.73 -3.50
N THR A 195 0.80 11.50 -3.65
CA THR A 195 -0.01 10.42 -4.22
C THR A 195 -1.14 10.01 -3.27
N SER A 196 -2.09 9.24 -3.75
CA SER A 196 -3.27 8.86 -2.97
C SER A 196 -2.95 8.13 -1.67
N SER A 197 -1.87 7.35 -1.64
CA SER A 197 -1.38 6.66 -0.43
C SER A 197 -0.93 7.61 0.68
N MET A 198 -0.54 8.84 0.32
CA MET A 198 -0.16 9.91 1.25
C MET A 198 -1.34 10.74 1.79
N TYR A 199 -2.55 10.58 1.25
CA TYR A 199 -3.72 11.35 1.72
C TYR A 199 -3.99 11.20 3.22
N PRO A 200 -3.80 10.02 3.84
CA PRO A 200 -3.88 9.87 5.28
C PRO A 200 -2.97 10.83 6.06
N TYR A 201 -1.89 11.27 5.46
CA TYR A 201 -0.88 12.12 6.11
C TYR A 201 -0.95 13.59 5.67
N ALA A 202 -1.85 13.94 4.76
CA ALA A 202 -1.99 15.31 4.23
C ALA A 202 -2.20 16.35 5.32
N LYS A 203 -3.00 16.03 6.36
CA LYS A 203 -3.17 16.90 7.52
C LYS A 203 -1.92 17.05 8.36
N GLN A 204 -1.11 15.97 8.48
CA GLN A 204 0.18 16.03 9.19
C GLN A 204 1.16 16.93 8.44
N ILE A 205 1.23 16.82 7.12
CA ILE A 205 2.04 17.67 6.26
C ILE A 205 1.61 19.13 6.42
N ASN A 206 0.33 19.41 6.32
CA ASN A 206 -0.21 20.77 6.43
C ASN A 206 0.06 21.39 7.81
N THR A 207 -0.19 20.66 8.90
CA THR A 207 0.08 21.10 10.26
C THR A 207 1.57 21.41 10.44
N TRP A 208 2.45 20.52 9.99
CA TRP A 208 3.88 20.72 10.06
C TRP A 208 4.34 21.94 9.23
N LEU A 209 3.86 22.08 7.99
CA LEU A 209 4.18 23.22 7.13
C LEU A 209 3.80 24.54 7.79
N LYS A 210 2.62 24.64 8.37
CA LYS A 210 2.17 25.84 9.08
C LYS A 210 3.08 26.16 10.27
N LEU A 211 3.37 25.18 11.10
CA LEU A 211 4.19 25.38 12.31
C LEU A 211 5.66 25.65 11.98
N TYR A 212 6.18 25.00 10.94
CA TYR A 212 7.56 25.12 10.51
C TYR A 212 7.81 26.46 9.79
N PHE A 213 6.92 26.84 8.88
CA PHE A 213 7.01 28.08 8.13
C PHE A 213 6.90 29.33 9.02
N MET A 214 6.19 29.22 10.11
CA MET A 214 6.11 30.30 11.11
C MET A 214 7.40 30.50 11.91
N LYS A 215 8.27 29.49 11.98
CA LYS A 215 9.49 29.50 12.81
C LYS A 215 10.78 29.79 12.04
N ASP A 216 10.84 29.45 10.76
CA ASP A 216 12.07 29.58 9.96
C ASP A 216 11.75 30.13 8.57
N THR A 217 12.01 31.44 8.39
CA THR A 217 11.81 32.15 7.12
C THR A 217 12.99 31.98 6.15
N ALA A 218 13.98 31.13 6.46
CA ALA A 218 15.07 30.83 5.57
C ALA A 218 14.51 30.24 4.26
N GLN A 219 14.98 30.72 3.11
CA GLN A 219 14.51 30.35 1.78
C GLN A 219 14.53 28.84 1.60
N GLN A 220 13.36 28.22 1.63
CA GLN A 220 13.21 26.80 1.45
C GLN A 220 12.47 26.52 0.14
N TYR A 221 12.90 25.47 -0.51
CA TYR A 221 12.23 24.98 -1.70
C TYR A 221 11.48 23.68 -1.37
N PHE A 222 10.27 23.63 -1.83
CA PHE A 222 9.41 22.48 -1.70
C PHE A 222 9.17 21.87 -3.07
N VAL A 223 9.24 20.57 -3.14
CA VAL A 223 8.93 19.78 -4.32
C VAL A 223 7.80 18.85 -3.97
N PHE A 224 6.69 18.97 -4.64
CA PHE A 224 5.54 18.09 -4.51
C PHE A 224 5.45 17.24 -5.76
N PHE A 225 5.11 15.96 -5.61
CA PHE A 225 4.92 15.09 -6.77
C PHE A 225 3.71 14.18 -6.57
N ASN A 226 3.12 13.75 -7.71
CA ASN A 226 1.92 12.94 -7.79
C ASN A 226 2.03 11.80 -8.82
N ASP A 227 3.23 11.36 -9.13
CA ASP A 227 3.56 10.27 -10.05
C ASP A 227 2.97 10.41 -11.47
N GLY A 228 3.12 11.60 -12.07
CA GLY A 228 2.86 11.81 -13.50
C GLY A 228 1.47 12.32 -13.85
N ASP A 229 0.81 13.00 -12.93
CA ASP A 229 -0.52 13.57 -13.12
C ASP A 229 -1.56 12.48 -13.45
N LYS A 230 -2.23 12.59 -14.58
CA LYS A 230 -3.24 11.62 -15.05
C LYS A 230 -2.71 10.63 -16.07
N LYS A 231 -1.39 10.52 -16.23
CA LYS A 231 -0.78 9.55 -17.15
C LYS A 231 -1.07 8.13 -16.69
N LYS A 232 -1.38 7.25 -17.64
CA LYS A 232 -1.45 5.80 -17.40
C LYS A 232 -0.05 5.26 -17.14
N ASP A 233 0.09 4.23 -16.33
CA ASP A 233 1.38 3.63 -15.98
C ASP A 233 2.19 3.20 -17.20
N ALA A 234 1.53 2.66 -18.23
CA ALA A 234 2.18 2.28 -19.49
C ALA A 234 2.84 3.45 -20.23
N ASP A 235 2.39 4.68 -19.98
CA ASP A 235 2.90 5.89 -20.64
C ASP A 235 3.99 6.61 -19.80
N LYS A 236 4.21 6.17 -18.57
CA LYS A 236 5.20 6.73 -17.66
C LYS A 236 6.60 6.18 -17.98
N LYS A 237 7.53 7.05 -18.31
CA LYS A 237 8.92 6.67 -18.63
C LYS A 237 9.86 7.18 -17.55
N ILE A 238 10.74 6.30 -17.06
CA ILE A 238 11.80 6.68 -16.09
C ILE A 238 12.62 7.81 -16.66
N GLY A 239 12.77 8.90 -15.90
CA GLY A 239 13.45 10.12 -16.30
C GLY A 239 12.55 11.17 -16.94
N ALA A 240 11.26 10.85 -17.19
CA ALA A 240 10.28 11.75 -17.81
C ALA A 240 8.83 11.45 -17.38
N THR A 241 8.65 10.93 -16.16
CA THR A 241 7.31 10.62 -15.62
C THR A 241 6.44 11.88 -15.55
N GLY A 242 6.93 12.97 -14.98
CA GLY A 242 6.20 14.23 -14.79
C GLY A 242 5.47 14.27 -13.45
N GLY A 243 4.46 15.15 -13.32
CA GLY A 243 3.70 15.31 -12.07
C GLY A 243 4.54 15.89 -10.92
N ILE A 244 5.53 16.76 -11.23
CA ILE A 244 6.46 17.34 -10.26
C ILE A 244 6.28 18.85 -10.23
N TYR A 245 5.99 19.40 -9.05
CA TYR A 245 5.66 20.79 -8.81
C TYR A 245 6.63 21.41 -7.79
N ILE A 246 7.34 22.47 -8.18
CA ILE A 246 8.37 23.10 -7.35
C ILE A 246 7.86 24.45 -6.89
N CYS A 247 7.83 24.64 -5.56
CA CYS A 247 7.45 25.89 -4.92
C CYS A 247 8.66 26.53 -4.24
N LYS A 248 8.96 27.78 -4.59
CA LYS A 248 9.80 28.68 -3.79
C LYS A 248 8.86 29.50 -2.93
N ALA A 249 8.47 28.96 -1.78
CA ALA A 249 7.47 29.56 -0.96
C ALA A 249 7.96 30.88 -0.32
N LYS A 250 7.14 31.91 -0.45
CA LYS A 250 7.27 33.17 0.30
C LYS A 250 6.26 33.19 1.45
N THR A 251 5.14 32.49 1.29
CA THR A 251 4.05 32.41 2.25
C THR A 251 3.61 30.96 2.45
N CYS A 252 2.95 30.68 3.56
CA CYS A 252 2.32 29.36 3.78
C CYS A 252 1.24 29.08 2.72
N GLU A 253 0.57 30.11 2.24
CA GLU A 253 -0.45 30.02 1.19
C GLU A 253 0.13 29.55 -0.14
N ASP A 254 1.33 30.00 -0.52
CA ASP A 254 2.03 29.51 -1.74
C ASP A 254 2.21 27.98 -1.68
N LEU A 255 2.56 27.46 -0.50
CA LEU A 255 2.73 26.02 -0.28
C LEU A 255 1.40 25.29 -0.42
N VAL A 256 0.39 25.72 0.29
CA VAL A 256 -0.95 25.11 0.27
C VAL A 256 -1.52 25.12 -1.14
N ASN A 257 -1.38 26.22 -1.87
CA ASN A 257 -1.86 26.32 -3.25
C ASN A 257 -1.11 25.38 -4.19
N THR A 258 0.22 25.22 -4.01
CA THR A 258 0.99 24.27 -4.81
C THR A 258 0.61 22.82 -4.47
N MET A 259 0.39 22.47 -3.21
CA MET A 259 -0.11 21.15 -2.80
C MET A 259 -1.47 20.86 -3.42
N LYS A 260 -2.43 21.79 -3.32
CA LYS A 260 -3.75 21.67 -3.93
C LYS A 260 -3.67 21.48 -5.44
N LEU A 261 -2.81 22.23 -6.10
CA LEU A 261 -2.56 22.10 -7.55
C LEU A 261 -2.02 20.70 -7.89
N THR A 262 -1.03 20.22 -7.14
CA THR A 262 -0.43 18.89 -7.35
C THR A 262 -1.48 17.79 -7.25
N ILE A 263 -2.31 17.80 -6.19
CA ILE A 263 -3.39 16.84 -5.98
C ILE A 263 -4.43 16.95 -7.10
N LYS A 264 -4.87 18.16 -7.46
CA LYS A 264 -5.86 18.38 -8.53
C LYS A 264 -5.41 17.89 -9.90
N LYS A 265 -4.10 17.92 -10.18
CA LYS A 265 -3.53 17.48 -11.46
C LYS A 265 -3.55 15.96 -11.62
N GLY A 266 -3.53 15.22 -10.55
CA GLY A 266 -3.60 13.76 -10.57
C GLY A 266 -3.34 13.16 -9.19
N GLU A 267 -3.82 11.95 -9.01
CA GLU A 267 -3.66 11.19 -7.76
C GLU A 267 -2.52 10.18 -7.84
N GLY A 268 -1.74 10.24 -8.93
CA GLY A 268 -0.59 9.38 -9.18
C GLY A 268 -0.91 8.02 -9.77
N GLY A 269 -2.15 7.58 -9.74
CA GLY A 269 -2.51 6.24 -10.23
C GLY A 269 -1.93 5.13 -9.36
N ASP A 270 -1.46 4.07 -10.01
CA ASP A 270 -0.94 2.88 -9.32
C ASP A 270 0.54 3.01 -8.96
N SER A 271 0.94 2.38 -7.84
CA SER A 271 2.36 2.13 -7.53
C SER A 271 3.07 1.46 -8.74
N PRO A 272 4.32 1.82 -9.08
CA PRO A 272 5.32 2.54 -8.26
C PRO A 272 5.42 4.04 -8.52
N GLU A 273 6.13 4.77 -7.63
CA GLU A 273 6.22 6.23 -7.57
C GLU A 273 7.52 6.81 -8.19
N ASN A 274 7.48 8.06 -8.70
CA ASN A 274 8.63 8.74 -9.31
C ASN A 274 9.45 9.60 -8.33
N VAL A 275 9.82 9.01 -7.22
CA VAL A 275 10.48 9.66 -6.08
C VAL A 275 11.82 10.31 -6.44
N VAL A 276 12.69 9.58 -7.17
CA VAL A 276 14.04 10.03 -7.48
C VAL A 276 14.02 11.17 -8.51
N GLU A 277 13.10 11.13 -9.46
CA GLU A 277 12.90 12.24 -10.41
C GLU A 277 12.51 13.52 -9.69
N ALA A 278 11.63 13.45 -8.70
CA ALA A 278 11.23 14.59 -7.89
C ALA A 278 12.41 15.19 -7.13
N ILE A 279 13.25 14.34 -6.52
CA ILE A 279 14.49 14.77 -5.86
C ILE A 279 15.44 15.46 -6.85
N LEU A 280 15.68 14.84 -8.01
CA LEU A 280 16.58 15.40 -9.03
C LEU A 280 16.05 16.72 -9.60
N ALA A 281 14.74 16.88 -9.76
CA ALA A 281 14.12 18.12 -10.17
C ALA A 281 14.37 19.25 -9.15
N GLY A 282 14.27 18.94 -7.85
CA GLY A 282 14.61 19.87 -6.78
C GLY A 282 16.07 20.29 -6.81
N ILE A 283 17.01 19.36 -6.95
CA ILE A 283 18.46 19.62 -7.01
C ILE A 283 18.81 20.57 -8.14
N LYS A 284 18.16 20.47 -9.30
CA LYS A 284 18.41 21.36 -10.46
C LYS A 284 18.05 22.83 -10.19
N LYS A 285 17.11 23.07 -9.24
CA LYS A 285 16.60 24.42 -8.96
C LYS A 285 17.37 25.13 -7.83
N ILE A 286 18.06 24.39 -6.99
CA ILE A 286 18.65 24.93 -5.76
C ILE A 286 20.17 24.76 -5.78
N ARG A 287 20.87 25.87 -5.57
CA ARG A 287 22.33 25.82 -5.44
C ARG A 287 22.73 25.35 -4.04
N ARG A 288 23.39 24.18 -3.97
CA ARG A 288 24.05 23.62 -2.78
C ARG A 288 23.12 23.54 -1.55
N PRO A 289 22.07 22.72 -1.59
CA PRO A 289 21.34 22.39 -0.37
C PRO A 289 22.21 21.55 0.57
N ASP A 290 22.03 21.73 1.87
CA ASP A 290 22.77 20.94 2.85
C ASP A 290 22.19 19.53 2.96
N ASN A 291 20.86 19.38 2.83
CA ASN A 291 20.17 18.12 2.89
C ASN A 291 18.98 18.09 1.93
N ILE A 292 18.59 16.89 1.57
CA ILE A 292 17.32 16.59 0.93
C ILE A 292 16.48 15.84 1.95
N ILE A 293 15.27 16.31 2.21
CA ILE A 293 14.32 15.64 3.09
C ILE A 293 13.19 15.12 2.21
N LEU A 294 13.07 13.82 2.13
CA LEU A 294 11.98 13.14 1.43
C LEU A 294 10.92 12.76 2.46
N ILE A 295 9.69 13.21 2.25
CA ILE A 295 8.52 12.83 3.05
C ILE A 295 7.65 11.93 2.18
N ALA A 296 7.50 10.67 2.57
CA ALA A 296 6.75 9.65 1.84
C ALA A 296 6.09 8.67 2.81
N ASP A 297 5.16 7.86 2.32
CA ASP A 297 4.72 6.68 3.05
C ASP A 297 5.62 5.47 2.77
N ASN A 298 5.31 4.35 3.40
CA ASN A 298 6.11 3.12 3.32
C ASN A 298 5.54 2.09 2.31
N TRP A 299 4.51 2.45 1.56
CA TRP A 299 3.72 1.47 0.81
C TRP A 299 4.17 1.28 -0.63
N ALA A 300 4.40 2.39 -1.33
CA ALA A 300 4.69 2.34 -2.75
C ALA A 300 6.14 1.95 -3.04
N LYS A 301 6.35 1.22 -4.15
CA LYS A 301 7.68 1.01 -4.72
C LYS A 301 8.17 2.27 -5.42
N VAL A 302 9.48 2.40 -5.55
CA VAL A 302 10.10 3.54 -6.25
C VAL A 302 10.38 3.15 -7.70
N ARG A 303 9.61 3.71 -8.64
CA ARG A 303 9.70 3.43 -10.10
C ARG A 303 11.09 3.69 -10.65
N ASP A 304 11.67 4.79 -10.25
CA ASP A 304 12.87 5.38 -10.80
C ASP A 304 14.12 5.21 -9.91
N LEU A 305 14.11 4.19 -9.04
CA LEU A 305 15.20 3.88 -8.11
C LEU A 305 16.55 3.71 -8.82
N SER A 306 16.57 3.28 -10.08
CA SER A 306 17.79 3.18 -10.89
C SER A 306 18.53 4.51 -11.06
N LEU A 307 17.83 5.64 -10.92
CA LEU A 307 18.42 6.98 -11.02
C LEU A 307 19.09 7.45 -9.71
N VAL A 308 18.95 6.73 -8.59
CA VAL A 308 19.42 7.17 -7.27
C VAL A 308 20.92 7.50 -7.22
N THR A 309 21.75 6.83 -8.02
CA THR A 309 23.20 7.08 -8.09
C THR A 309 23.57 8.47 -8.62
N ARG A 310 22.60 9.17 -9.23
CA ARG A 310 22.76 10.56 -9.69
C ARG A 310 22.67 11.58 -8.55
N ILE A 311 22.11 11.18 -7.39
CA ILE A 311 21.99 12.02 -6.20
C ILE A 311 23.32 11.97 -5.45
N LYS A 312 23.95 13.14 -5.24
CA LYS A 312 25.26 13.28 -4.55
C LYS A 312 25.14 13.95 -3.18
N ILE A 313 23.92 14.19 -2.74
CA ILE A 313 23.58 14.86 -1.48
C ILE A 313 22.84 13.85 -0.61
N PRO A 314 23.12 13.79 0.71
CA PRO A 314 22.41 12.87 1.59
C PRO A 314 20.89 13.09 1.54
N VAL A 315 20.12 12.01 1.35
CA VAL A 315 18.66 12.02 1.42
C VAL A 315 18.24 11.49 2.77
N ARG A 316 17.54 12.30 3.52
CA ARG A 316 16.91 11.93 4.80
C ARG A 316 15.44 11.61 4.53
N VAL A 317 15.10 10.34 4.64
CA VAL A 317 13.76 9.85 4.32
C VAL A 317 12.93 9.84 5.59
N VAL A 318 11.87 10.64 5.62
CA VAL A 318 10.86 10.67 6.66
C VAL A 318 9.69 9.81 6.22
N LEU A 319 9.53 8.66 6.85
CA LEU A 319 8.48 7.70 6.53
C LEU A 319 7.26 7.90 7.43
N CYS A 320 6.16 8.29 6.80
CA CYS A 320 4.85 8.34 7.44
C CYS A 320 4.27 6.92 7.55
N GLY A 321 3.53 6.66 8.64
CA GLY A 321 2.84 5.38 8.83
C GLY A 321 3.72 4.19 9.18
N VAL A 322 4.99 4.39 9.50
CA VAL A 322 5.88 3.34 10.01
C VAL A 322 5.92 3.40 11.53
N PHE A 323 5.60 2.27 12.15
CA PHE A 323 5.58 2.09 13.61
C PHE A 323 6.52 0.96 13.99
N GLU A 324 6.82 0.87 15.28
CA GLU A 324 7.62 -0.22 15.84
C GLU A 324 7.06 -1.59 15.40
N GLY A 325 7.94 -2.46 14.91
CA GLY A 325 7.59 -3.77 14.40
C GLY A 325 6.90 -3.77 13.03
N MET A 326 7.06 -2.73 12.22
CA MET A 326 6.72 -2.75 10.79
C MET A 326 7.98 -2.85 9.94
N GLU A 327 7.89 -3.62 8.86
CA GLU A 327 8.94 -3.71 7.85
C GLU A 327 9.08 -2.38 7.11
N ILE A 328 10.32 -1.93 6.92
CA ILE A 328 10.60 -0.75 6.11
C ILE A 328 10.83 -1.18 4.67
N ASN A 329 10.17 -0.51 3.74
CA ASN A 329 10.30 -0.75 2.31
C ASN A 329 11.77 -0.57 1.87
N THR A 330 12.32 -1.62 1.26
CA THR A 330 13.72 -1.68 0.84
C THR A 330 14.11 -0.60 -0.16
N ASP A 331 13.19 -0.05 -0.94
CA ASP A 331 13.49 1.01 -1.90
C ASP A 331 13.89 2.30 -1.18
N TYR A 332 13.20 2.66 -0.09
CA TYR A 332 13.56 3.82 0.74
C TYR A 332 14.86 3.58 1.52
N LEU A 333 15.08 2.34 2.01
CA LEU A 333 16.37 1.97 2.60
C LEU A 333 17.51 2.12 1.57
N ASN A 334 17.27 1.75 0.32
CA ASN A 334 18.23 1.91 -0.76
C ASN A 334 18.49 3.38 -1.14
N ILE A 335 17.47 4.23 -1.13
CA ILE A 335 17.66 5.67 -1.32
C ILE A 335 18.57 6.22 -0.23
N ALA A 336 18.27 5.95 1.05
CA ALA A 336 19.06 6.43 2.17
C ALA A 336 20.49 5.87 2.12
N TYR A 337 20.67 4.56 1.93
CA TYR A 337 21.97 3.91 1.87
C TYR A 337 22.87 4.47 0.76
N LYS A 338 22.37 4.51 -0.48
CA LYS A 338 23.15 4.95 -1.66
C LYS A 338 23.48 6.43 -1.66
N THR A 339 22.70 7.25 -0.98
CA THR A 339 22.95 8.70 -0.87
C THR A 339 23.68 9.07 0.42
N ARG A 340 24.07 8.10 1.26
CA ARG A 340 24.67 8.32 2.58
C ARG A 340 23.76 9.14 3.51
N GLY A 341 22.47 8.96 3.38
CA GLY A 341 21.43 9.61 4.15
C GLY A 341 20.97 8.77 5.35
N SER A 342 19.71 8.89 5.71
CA SER A 342 19.12 8.24 6.89
C SER A 342 17.62 7.99 6.70
N ILE A 343 17.06 7.12 7.52
CA ILE A 343 15.62 6.87 7.62
C ILE A 343 15.11 7.40 8.95
N HIS A 344 13.96 8.03 8.95
CA HIS A 344 13.34 8.62 10.11
C HIS A 344 11.87 8.19 10.18
N THR A 345 11.49 7.61 11.30
CA THR A 345 10.10 7.22 11.61
C THR A 345 9.56 8.06 12.75
N ILE A 346 8.33 7.86 13.15
CA ILE A 346 7.75 8.55 14.30
C ILE A 346 8.53 8.29 15.60
N GLU A 347 9.08 7.08 15.76
CA GLU A 347 9.81 6.65 16.96
C GLU A 347 11.32 6.84 16.85
N HIS A 348 11.93 6.52 15.71
CA HIS A 348 13.37 6.32 15.59
C HIS A 348 14.00 7.07 14.43
N ASP A 349 15.27 7.45 14.62
CA ASP A 349 16.17 7.94 13.60
C ASP A 349 17.24 6.87 13.31
N ILE A 350 17.23 6.31 12.10
CA ILE A 350 18.12 5.25 11.65
C ILE A 350 19.21 5.89 10.81
N THR A 351 20.33 6.24 11.46
CA THR A 351 21.45 6.96 10.85
C THR A 351 22.63 6.05 10.51
N GLU A 352 22.70 4.86 11.11
CA GLU A 352 23.82 3.92 11.00
C GLU A 352 23.75 3.01 9.76
N LEU A 353 22.81 3.27 8.85
CA LEU A 353 22.60 2.40 7.69
C LEU A 353 23.86 2.33 6.80
N ILE A 354 24.59 3.43 6.66
CA ILE A 354 25.82 3.51 5.85
C ILE A 354 26.96 2.69 6.44
N ASN A 355 26.96 2.44 7.75
CA ASN A 355 28.00 1.71 8.45
C ASN A 355 27.80 0.19 8.38
N GLN A 356 26.73 -0.28 7.77
CA GLN A 356 26.42 -1.71 7.68
C GLN A 356 27.39 -2.42 6.73
N THR A 357 27.92 -3.55 7.19
CA THR A 357 28.90 -4.36 6.44
C THR A 357 28.20 -5.21 5.39
N SER A 358 28.70 -5.19 4.16
CA SER A 358 28.19 -6.05 3.08
C SER A 358 28.21 -7.53 3.46
N GLY A 359 27.12 -8.24 3.20
CA GLY A 359 26.94 -9.66 3.49
C GLY A 359 26.51 -9.97 4.93
N LYS A 360 26.69 -9.06 5.89
CA LYS A 360 26.21 -9.25 7.27
C LYS A 360 24.75 -8.84 7.39
N LYS A 361 24.03 -9.56 8.27
CA LYS A 361 22.67 -9.20 8.67
C LYS A 361 22.67 -8.06 9.66
N PHE A 362 21.69 -7.20 9.55
CA PHE A 362 21.40 -6.15 10.53
C PHE A 362 19.89 -6.02 10.70
N ASN A 363 19.46 -5.60 11.88
CA ASN A 363 18.06 -5.48 12.22
C ASN A 363 17.61 -4.02 12.20
N ILE A 364 16.47 -3.74 11.58
CA ILE A 364 15.79 -2.46 11.65
C ILE A 364 14.34 -2.74 11.99
N ASN A 365 13.84 -2.11 13.02
CA ASN A 365 12.44 -2.16 13.43
C ASN A 365 11.89 -3.59 13.63
N GLY A 366 12.76 -4.53 14.02
CA GLY A 366 12.40 -5.94 14.23
C GLY A 366 12.52 -6.84 12.99
N PHE A 367 12.95 -6.30 11.84
CA PHE A 367 13.13 -7.03 10.60
C PHE A 367 14.61 -7.11 10.21
N ASP A 368 15.00 -8.26 9.65
CA ASP A 368 16.35 -8.51 9.23
C ASP A 368 16.58 -8.08 7.78
N TYR A 369 17.66 -7.36 7.58
CA TYR A 369 18.12 -6.91 6.27
C TYR A 369 19.60 -7.29 6.08
N LYS A 370 20.05 -7.25 4.84
CA LYS A 370 21.48 -7.38 4.49
C LYS A 370 21.82 -6.53 3.27
N ILE A 371 23.10 -6.20 3.12
CA ILE A 371 23.60 -5.55 1.92
C ILE A 371 24.13 -6.62 0.97
N LYS A 372 23.56 -6.68 -0.24
CA LYS A 372 24.00 -7.57 -1.32
C LYS A 372 24.16 -6.76 -2.60
N ASN A 373 25.34 -6.84 -3.23
CA ASN A 373 25.67 -6.10 -4.47
C ASN A 373 25.35 -4.59 -4.37
N GLY A 374 25.67 -3.97 -3.22
CA GLY A 374 25.44 -2.54 -2.99
C GLY A 374 23.97 -2.14 -2.84
N ASN A 375 23.09 -3.09 -2.58
CA ASN A 375 21.67 -2.86 -2.31
C ASN A 375 21.30 -3.44 -0.94
N VAL A 376 20.44 -2.72 -0.22
CA VAL A 376 19.73 -3.24 0.96
C VAL A 376 18.60 -4.13 0.48
N ILE A 377 18.57 -5.36 0.97
CA ILE A 377 17.52 -6.33 0.69
C ILE A 377 16.98 -6.89 2.00
N ALA A 378 15.71 -7.24 2.04
CA ALA A 378 15.13 -8.03 3.12
C ALA A 378 15.74 -9.43 3.14
N ASN A 379 15.85 -10.03 4.34
CA ASN A 379 16.50 -11.33 4.50
C ASN A 379 15.49 -12.46 4.65
#